data_812594df81d1b4c2084c60247e06d00a
#
_entry.id   812594df81d1b4c2084c60247e06d00a
#
_cell.length_a   1.000
_cell.length_b   1.000
_cell.length_c   1.000
_cell.angle_alpha   90.00
_cell.angle_beta   90.00
_cell.angle_gamma   90.00
#
_symmetry.space_group_name_H-M   'P 1'
#
loop_
_entity.id
_entity.type
_entity.pdbx_description
1 polymer ?
#
loop_
_entity_poly.entity_id
_entity_poly.type
_entity_poly.pdbx_seq_one_letter_code
_entity_poly.pdbx_strand_id
1 'polypeptide(L)'
;MRFYLVDVKEITSDIPRSNFDEAELETIAELIIESGGLIKPLVLKQSGAESYKVVEGNLEYYAAVRAKEKNPRQCEMVNAFVISPKIENLVLKQVEAIIGFVNPPPIIEPGKTNLDLSRLNNLEFRLEKVINDLQQFEIKRGTKMVNFKDVKKRK
;
A
#
# COMPACT_ATOMS: atom_id res chain seq x y z
N MET A 1 13.38 -19.69 8.88
CA MET A 1 12.28 -18.98 9.59
C MET A 1 12.14 -19.59 10.96
N ARG A 2 12.16 -18.79 12.01
CA ARG A 2 11.96 -19.22 13.40
C ARG A 2 10.95 -18.33 14.07
N PHE A 3 10.13 -18.88 14.95
CA PHE A 3 9.13 -18.17 15.72
C PHE A 3 9.71 -17.70 17.05
N TYR A 4 9.51 -16.44 17.38
CA TYR A 4 9.99 -15.82 18.61
C TYR A 4 8.93 -14.87 19.20
N LEU A 5 9.05 -14.64 20.51
CA LEU A 5 8.51 -13.47 21.18
C LEU A 5 9.59 -12.39 21.20
N VAL A 6 9.30 -11.23 20.66
CA VAL A 6 10.25 -10.12 20.51
C VAL A 6 9.70 -8.88 21.21
N ASP A 7 10.53 -8.15 21.96
CA ASP A 7 10.13 -6.88 22.56
C ASP A 7 9.83 -5.86 21.45
N VAL A 8 8.69 -5.21 21.55
CA VAL A 8 8.26 -4.18 20.60
C VAL A 8 9.29 -3.06 20.47
N LYS A 9 10.08 -2.78 21.54
CA LYS A 9 11.14 -1.76 21.52
C LYS A 9 12.34 -2.12 20.65
N GLU A 10 12.57 -3.41 20.41
CA GLU A 10 13.68 -3.90 19.59
C GLU A 10 13.34 -3.90 18.09
N ILE A 11 12.09 -3.55 17.76
CA ILE A 11 11.58 -3.57 16.39
C ILE A 11 11.54 -2.17 15.81
N THR A 12 11.94 -2.06 14.55
CA THR A 12 11.87 -0.83 13.74
C THR A 12 11.20 -1.11 12.42
N SER A 13 10.59 -0.07 11.82
CA SER A 13 9.98 -0.13 10.49
C SER A 13 10.58 0.93 9.57
N ASP A 14 10.71 0.61 8.28
CA ASP A 14 11.07 1.58 7.23
C ASP A 14 9.87 2.42 6.79
N ILE A 15 8.67 1.93 7.03
CA ILE A 15 7.44 2.62 6.68
C ILE A 15 7.06 3.53 7.85
N PRO A 16 6.90 4.84 7.65
CA PRO A 16 6.53 5.74 8.73
C PRO A 16 5.09 5.51 9.20
N ARG A 17 4.84 5.70 10.49
CA ARG A 17 3.52 5.55 11.11
C ARG A 17 2.45 6.41 10.43
N SER A 18 2.83 7.58 9.91
CA SER A 18 1.92 8.50 9.22
C SER A 18 1.24 7.93 7.96
N ASN A 19 1.70 6.78 7.47
CA ASN A 19 1.08 6.09 6.35
C ASN A 19 -0.15 5.27 6.74
N PHE A 20 -0.44 5.16 8.03
CA PHE A 20 -1.54 4.38 8.58
C PHE A 20 -2.55 5.30 9.27
N ASP A 21 -3.83 4.94 9.17
CA ASP A 21 -4.89 5.66 9.86
C ASP A 21 -4.81 5.41 11.37
N GLU A 22 -4.81 6.49 12.17
CA GLU A 22 -4.76 6.38 13.63
C GLU A 22 -5.99 5.69 14.22
N ALA A 23 -7.17 5.82 13.58
CA ALA A 23 -8.37 5.14 14.03
C ALA A 23 -8.30 3.63 13.80
N GLU A 24 -7.69 3.20 12.69
CA GLU A 24 -7.42 1.78 12.44
C GLU A 24 -6.41 1.23 13.44
N LEU A 25 -5.32 1.96 13.69
CA LEU A 25 -4.31 1.57 14.69
C LEU A 25 -4.91 1.47 16.09
N GLU A 26 -5.78 2.40 16.46
CA GLU A 26 -6.47 2.39 17.75
C GLU A 26 -7.37 1.17 17.90
N THR A 27 -8.18 0.89 16.89
CA THR A 27 -9.10 -0.27 16.88
C THR A 27 -8.33 -1.59 17.01
N ILE A 28 -7.25 -1.75 16.23
CA ILE A 28 -6.43 -2.97 16.29
C ILE A 28 -5.71 -3.08 17.65
N ALA A 29 -5.21 -1.95 18.18
CA ALA A 29 -4.55 -1.93 19.48
C ALA A 29 -5.47 -2.37 20.62
N GLU A 30 -6.74 -1.96 20.60
CA GLU A 30 -7.75 -2.41 21.58
C GLU A 30 -7.98 -3.92 21.47
N LEU A 31 -8.13 -4.43 20.25
CA LEU A 31 -8.28 -5.87 20.00
C LEU A 31 -7.05 -6.67 20.46
N ILE A 32 -5.83 -6.14 20.29
CA ILE A 32 -4.59 -6.75 20.78
C ILE A 32 -4.60 -6.85 22.31
N ILE A 33 -5.04 -5.80 23.00
CA ILE A 33 -5.12 -5.76 24.47
C ILE A 33 -6.17 -6.76 24.95
N GLU A 34 -7.35 -6.79 24.32
CA GLU A 34 -8.44 -7.69 24.71
C GLU A 34 -8.11 -9.16 24.44
N SER A 35 -7.49 -9.47 23.30
CA SER A 35 -7.11 -10.83 22.93
C SER A 35 -5.83 -11.32 23.60
N GLY A 36 -5.05 -10.42 24.18
CA GLY A 36 -3.78 -10.73 24.81
C GLY A 36 -2.59 -10.90 23.86
N GLY A 37 -2.71 -10.48 22.59
CA GLY A 37 -1.60 -10.51 21.62
C GLY A 37 -2.01 -10.37 20.18
N LEU A 38 -1.01 -10.39 19.29
CA LEU A 38 -1.21 -10.39 17.84
C LEU A 38 -1.64 -11.76 17.33
N ILE A 39 -2.75 -11.83 16.59
CA ILE A 39 -3.19 -13.04 15.93
C ILE A 39 -2.35 -13.37 14.68
N LYS A 40 -1.89 -12.36 13.97
CA LYS A 40 -0.99 -12.46 12.83
C LYS A 40 0.43 -12.09 13.26
N PRO A 41 1.37 -13.06 13.33
CA PRO A 41 2.75 -12.79 13.70
C PRO A 41 3.42 -11.84 12.72
N LEU A 42 4.29 -10.96 13.22
CA LEU A 42 5.14 -10.11 12.40
C LEU A 42 6.19 -10.94 11.66
N VAL A 43 6.59 -10.49 10.48
CA VAL A 43 7.77 -11.03 9.80
C VAL A 43 8.90 -10.04 9.93
N LEU A 44 9.96 -10.45 10.62
CA LEU A 44 11.10 -9.62 10.98
C LEU A 44 12.39 -10.16 10.37
N LYS A 45 13.31 -9.26 10.05
CA LYS A 45 14.72 -9.61 9.80
C LYS A 45 15.60 -9.02 10.88
N GLN A 46 16.63 -9.74 11.27
CA GLN A 46 17.61 -9.25 12.21
C GLN A 46 18.44 -8.13 11.56
N SER A 47 18.53 -6.98 12.23
CA SER A 47 19.30 -5.82 11.81
C SER A 47 20.52 -5.52 12.69
N GLY A 48 20.58 -6.12 13.88
CA GLY A 48 21.67 -6.01 14.84
C GLY A 48 21.62 -7.14 15.87
N ALA A 49 22.38 -7.02 16.96
CA ALA A 49 22.47 -8.06 17.99
C ALA A 49 21.10 -8.35 18.63
N GLU A 50 20.38 -7.29 19.00
CA GLU A 50 19.05 -7.35 19.62
C GLU A 50 18.10 -6.35 18.93
N SER A 51 18.25 -6.16 17.63
CA SER A 51 17.40 -5.27 16.85
C SER A 51 16.87 -5.95 15.63
N TYR A 52 15.59 -5.69 15.35
CA TYR A 52 14.83 -6.30 14.28
C TYR A 52 14.17 -5.24 13.43
N LYS A 53 13.97 -5.58 12.16
CA LYS A 53 13.31 -4.72 11.21
C LYS A 53 12.11 -5.43 10.62
N VAL A 54 10.98 -4.74 10.52
CA VAL A 54 9.77 -5.28 9.93
C VAL A 54 9.97 -5.50 8.44
N VAL A 55 9.68 -6.71 7.98
CA VAL A 55 9.61 -7.10 6.57
C VAL A 55 8.16 -7.12 6.11
N GLU A 56 7.26 -7.67 6.96
CA GLU A 56 5.83 -7.73 6.71
C GLU A 56 5.07 -7.59 8.03
N GLY A 57 3.92 -6.89 7.98
CA GLY A 57 3.09 -6.63 9.15
C GLY A 57 3.31 -5.24 9.76
N ASN A 58 3.56 -4.22 8.93
CA ASN A 58 3.82 -2.86 9.43
C ASN A 58 2.62 -2.24 10.15
N LEU A 59 1.39 -2.52 9.70
CA LEU A 59 0.17 -2.08 10.36
C LEU A 59 0.06 -2.72 11.75
N GLU A 60 0.25 -4.03 11.83
CA GLU A 60 0.22 -4.81 13.06
C GLU A 60 1.33 -4.37 14.04
N TYR A 61 2.51 -4.01 13.51
CA TYR A 61 3.59 -3.46 14.32
C TYR A 61 3.20 -2.14 14.99
N TYR A 62 2.67 -1.17 14.23
CA TYR A 62 2.28 0.11 14.81
C TYR A 62 1.06 -0.02 15.75
N ALA A 63 0.15 -0.93 15.46
CA ALA A 63 -0.93 -1.26 16.38
C ALA A 63 -0.40 -1.87 17.69
N ALA A 64 0.63 -2.74 17.62
CA ALA A 64 1.28 -3.28 18.81
C ALA A 64 2.04 -2.20 19.61
N VAL A 65 2.70 -1.26 18.93
CA VAL A 65 3.31 -0.08 19.59
C VAL A 65 2.23 0.70 20.32
N ARG A 66 1.08 0.95 19.69
CA ARG A 66 -0.04 1.65 20.31
C ARG A 66 -0.64 0.88 21.49
N ALA A 67 -0.79 -0.44 21.37
CA ALA A 67 -1.25 -1.30 22.46
C ALA A 67 -0.29 -1.25 23.67
N LYS A 68 1.04 -1.25 23.41
CA LYS A 68 2.07 -1.11 24.46
C LYS A 68 2.02 0.27 25.13
N GLU A 69 1.75 1.35 24.39
CA GLU A 69 1.56 2.69 24.96
C GLU A 69 0.39 2.70 25.97
N LYS A 70 -0.70 1.98 25.68
CA LYS A 70 -1.90 1.88 26.54
C LYS A 70 -1.71 0.90 27.69
N ASN A 71 -1.13 -0.28 27.44
CA ASN A 71 -0.94 -1.34 28.42
C ASN A 71 0.48 -1.93 28.34
N PRO A 72 1.49 -1.25 28.92
CA PRO A 72 2.89 -1.64 28.81
C PRO A 72 3.22 -3.02 29.37
N ARG A 73 2.49 -3.48 30.39
CA ARG A 73 2.76 -4.76 31.07
C ARG A 73 2.29 -5.97 30.25
N GLN A 74 1.20 -5.82 29.53
CA GLN A 74 0.58 -6.92 28.78
C GLN A 74 1.10 -6.99 27.34
N CYS A 75 1.43 -5.84 26.74
CA CYS A 75 1.76 -5.71 25.32
C CYS A 75 3.25 -5.41 25.10
N GLU A 76 4.13 -5.89 25.97
CA GLU A 76 5.57 -5.69 25.83
C GLU A 76 6.16 -6.52 24.71
N MET A 77 5.69 -7.75 24.54
CA MET A 77 6.21 -8.73 23.59
C MET A 77 5.20 -9.00 22.47
N VAL A 78 5.70 -9.22 21.28
CA VAL A 78 4.90 -9.61 20.12
C VAL A 78 5.39 -10.90 19.48
N ASN A 79 4.46 -11.64 18.92
CA ASN A 79 4.74 -12.85 18.15
C ASN A 79 5.37 -12.47 16.82
N ALA A 80 6.51 -13.07 16.47
CA ALA A 80 7.20 -12.77 15.24
C ALA A 80 7.90 -13.99 14.63
N PHE A 81 7.96 -14.02 13.31
CA PHE A 81 8.86 -14.89 12.55
C PHE A 81 10.12 -14.12 12.19
N VAL A 82 11.26 -14.57 12.71
CA VAL A 82 12.56 -14.01 12.31
C VAL A 82 13.10 -14.78 11.13
N ILE A 83 13.38 -14.08 10.05
CA ILE A 83 13.88 -14.62 8.80
C ILE A 83 15.34 -14.24 8.55
N SER A 84 16.04 -15.09 7.80
CA SER A 84 17.36 -14.76 7.27
C SER A 84 17.21 -13.79 6.07
N PRO A 85 18.09 -12.81 5.89
CA PRO A 85 18.07 -11.91 4.72
C PRO A 85 18.04 -12.65 3.37
N LYS A 86 18.62 -13.86 3.32
CA LYS A 86 18.66 -14.68 2.10
C LYS A 86 17.28 -15.11 1.59
N ILE A 87 16.29 -15.22 2.47
CA ILE A 87 14.94 -15.68 2.11
C ILE A 87 13.90 -14.55 2.10
N GLU A 88 14.31 -13.30 2.35
CA GLU A 88 13.42 -12.13 2.42
C GLU A 88 12.56 -12.02 1.14
N ASN A 89 13.18 -12.06 -0.03
CA ASN A 89 12.46 -11.99 -1.31
C ASN A 89 11.48 -13.14 -1.53
N LEU A 90 11.80 -14.34 -1.03
CA LEU A 90 10.89 -15.48 -1.14
C LEU A 90 9.68 -15.32 -0.23
N VAL A 91 9.90 -14.78 0.97
CA VAL A 91 8.81 -14.49 1.93
C VAL A 91 7.89 -13.42 1.37
N LEU A 92 8.43 -12.32 0.81
CA LEU A 92 7.63 -11.26 0.19
C LEU A 92 6.78 -11.80 -0.97
N LYS A 93 7.35 -12.61 -1.85
CA LYS A 93 6.59 -13.27 -2.93
C LYS A 93 5.49 -14.19 -2.41
N GLN A 94 5.71 -14.88 -1.30
CA GLN A 94 4.70 -15.70 -0.67
C GLN A 94 3.55 -14.85 -0.12
N VAL A 95 3.86 -13.72 0.52
CA VAL A 95 2.88 -12.75 1.02
C VAL A 95 2.04 -12.19 -0.12
N GLU A 96 2.68 -11.72 -1.20
CA GLU A 96 1.99 -11.24 -2.40
C GLU A 96 1.03 -12.29 -2.99
N ALA A 97 1.49 -13.53 -3.09
CA ALA A 97 0.66 -14.63 -3.58
C ALA A 97 -0.56 -14.87 -2.69
N ILE A 98 -0.38 -14.89 -1.36
CA ILE A 98 -1.47 -15.08 -0.40
C ILE A 98 -2.48 -13.91 -0.50
N ILE A 99 -2.00 -12.67 -0.53
CA ILE A 99 -2.87 -11.49 -0.66
C ILE A 99 -3.64 -11.53 -1.98
N GLY A 100 -2.99 -11.92 -3.09
CA GLY A 100 -3.62 -12.06 -4.39
C GLY A 100 -4.73 -13.11 -4.43
N PHE A 101 -4.60 -14.19 -3.65
CA PHE A 101 -5.64 -15.22 -3.52
C PHE A 101 -6.78 -14.80 -2.58
N VAL A 102 -6.48 -14.07 -1.51
CA VAL A 102 -7.48 -13.61 -0.53
C VAL A 102 -8.27 -12.42 -1.05
N ASN A 103 -7.61 -11.52 -1.80
CA ASN A 103 -8.21 -10.36 -2.45
C ASN A 103 -8.00 -10.48 -3.97
N PRO A 104 -8.70 -11.39 -4.66
CA PRO A 104 -8.57 -11.45 -6.10
C PRO A 104 -8.95 -10.09 -6.71
N PRO A 105 -8.25 -9.62 -7.75
CA PRO A 105 -8.68 -8.42 -8.44
C PRO A 105 -10.15 -8.59 -8.86
N PRO A 106 -10.96 -7.54 -8.82
CA PRO A 106 -12.38 -7.63 -9.18
C PRO A 106 -12.47 -8.30 -10.54
N ILE A 107 -13.21 -9.41 -10.59
CA ILE A 107 -13.51 -10.09 -11.85
C ILE A 107 -14.32 -9.09 -12.68
N ILE A 108 -13.69 -8.53 -13.70
CA ILE A 108 -14.37 -7.70 -14.69
C ILE A 108 -15.19 -8.70 -15.51
N GLU A 109 -16.44 -8.92 -15.11
CA GLU A 109 -17.38 -9.66 -15.94
C GLU A 109 -17.52 -8.89 -17.27
N PRO A 110 -17.28 -9.52 -18.42
CA PRO A 110 -17.51 -8.87 -19.70
C PRO A 110 -19.02 -8.62 -19.85
N GLY A 111 -19.47 -7.40 -19.55
CA GLY A 111 -20.87 -6.99 -19.67
C GLY A 111 -21.43 -6.11 -18.55
N LYS A 112 -20.74 -5.95 -17.43
CA LYS A 112 -21.10 -4.98 -16.38
C LYS A 112 -19.96 -4.00 -16.14
N THR A 113 -19.62 -3.25 -17.16
CA THR A 113 -18.87 -2.01 -16.98
C THR A 113 -19.81 -0.98 -16.37
N ASN A 114 -19.94 -0.97 -15.04
CA ASN A 114 -20.09 0.30 -14.35
C ASN A 114 -18.75 1.02 -14.47
N LEU A 115 -18.41 1.36 -15.70
CA LEU A 115 -17.47 2.41 -16.00
C LEU A 115 -18.01 3.61 -15.27
N ASP A 116 -17.29 4.00 -14.22
CA ASP A 116 -17.58 5.20 -13.48
C ASP A 116 -17.56 6.35 -14.50
N LEU A 117 -18.74 6.71 -15.04
CA LEU A 117 -18.89 7.77 -16.03
C LEU A 117 -18.19 9.06 -15.55
N SER A 118 -18.10 9.24 -14.23
CA SER A 118 -17.36 10.34 -13.61
C SER A 118 -15.85 10.28 -13.89
N ARG A 119 -15.25 9.10 -13.96
CA ARG A 119 -13.82 8.93 -14.28
C ARG A 119 -13.54 9.11 -15.76
N LEU A 120 -14.44 8.65 -16.62
CA LEU A 120 -14.37 8.89 -18.07
C LEU A 120 -14.52 10.37 -18.40
N ASN A 121 -15.51 11.05 -17.84
CA ASN A 121 -15.70 12.48 -18.00
C ASN A 121 -14.50 13.30 -17.50
N ASN A 122 -13.85 12.87 -16.39
CA ASN A 122 -12.63 13.50 -15.90
C ASN A 122 -11.43 13.29 -16.84
N LEU A 123 -11.32 12.12 -17.48
CA LEU A 123 -10.26 11.83 -18.44
C LEU A 123 -10.47 12.61 -19.73
N GLU A 124 -11.69 12.70 -20.23
CA GLU A 124 -12.04 13.51 -21.41
C GLU A 124 -11.75 14.99 -21.16
N PHE A 125 -12.18 15.53 -20.03
CA PHE A 125 -11.90 16.91 -19.66
C PHE A 125 -10.41 17.22 -19.56
N ARG A 126 -9.60 16.30 -19.02
CA ARG A 126 -8.15 16.45 -18.94
C ARG A 126 -7.49 16.36 -20.31
N LEU A 127 -7.98 15.51 -21.21
CA LEU A 127 -7.52 15.39 -22.59
C LEU A 127 -7.83 16.66 -23.38
N GLU A 128 -9.05 17.19 -23.30
CA GLU A 128 -9.41 18.46 -23.95
C GLU A 128 -8.56 19.63 -23.47
N LYS A 129 -8.26 19.69 -22.17
CA LYS A 129 -7.37 20.71 -21.62
C LYS A 129 -5.95 20.63 -22.19
N VAL A 130 -5.39 19.42 -22.27
CA VAL A 130 -4.05 19.20 -22.86
C VAL A 130 -4.04 19.55 -24.36
N ILE A 131 -5.09 19.20 -25.10
CA ILE A 131 -5.22 19.53 -26.53
C ILE A 131 -5.28 21.05 -26.71
N ASN A 132 -6.05 21.76 -25.89
CA ASN A 132 -6.16 23.22 -25.96
C ASN A 132 -4.82 23.90 -25.59
N ASP A 133 -4.13 23.39 -24.56
CA ASP A 133 -2.82 23.91 -24.16
C ASP A 133 -1.77 23.70 -25.27
N LEU A 134 -1.77 22.55 -25.95
CA LEU A 134 -0.90 22.29 -27.11
C LEU A 134 -1.23 23.20 -28.29
N GLN A 135 -2.49 23.44 -28.58
CA GLN A 135 -2.91 24.35 -29.65
C GLN A 135 -2.49 25.80 -29.38
N GLN A 136 -2.59 26.24 -28.12
CA GLN A 136 -2.10 27.56 -27.69
C GLN A 136 -0.58 27.68 -27.82
N PHE A 137 0.17 26.61 -27.55
CA PHE A 137 1.62 26.55 -27.70
C PHE A 137 2.03 26.65 -29.18
N GLU A 138 1.31 26.00 -30.08
CA GLU A 138 1.59 26.03 -31.52
C GLU A 138 1.27 27.42 -32.16
N ILE A 139 0.18 28.04 -31.74
CA ILE A 139 -0.19 29.40 -32.15
C ILE A 139 0.92 30.39 -31.72
N LYS A 140 1.48 30.28 -30.53
CA LYS A 140 2.57 31.12 -30.04
C LYS A 140 3.90 30.91 -30.80
N ARG A 141 4.11 29.75 -31.43
CA ARG A 141 5.30 29.43 -32.22
C ARG A 141 5.15 29.76 -33.71
N GLY A 142 4.01 30.32 -34.15
CA GLY A 142 3.81 30.75 -35.53
C GLY A 142 3.73 29.64 -36.55
N THR A 143 3.46 28.39 -36.13
CA THR A 143 3.29 27.26 -37.02
C THR A 143 1.81 27.17 -37.44
N LYS A 144 1.50 27.39 -38.74
CA LYS A 144 0.15 27.21 -39.29
C LYS A 144 -0.27 25.73 -39.15
N MET A 145 -1.26 25.44 -38.31
CA MET A 145 -1.87 24.10 -38.25
C MET A 145 -2.63 23.78 -39.54
N VAL A 146 -2.32 22.64 -40.11
CA VAL A 146 -3.15 22.02 -41.16
C VAL A 146 -4.42 21.51 -40.53
N ASN A 147 -5.55 22.08 -40.93
CA ASN A 147 -6.85 21.73 -40.37
C ASN A 147 -7.26 20.33 -40.83
N PHE A 148 -7.32 19.36 -39.94
CA PHE A 148 -7.61 17.97 -40.21
C PHE A 148 -9.03 17.73 -40.86
N LYS A 149 -9.89 18.74 -40.85
CA LYS A 149 -11.20 18.71 -41.50
C LYS A 149 -11.12 18.78 -43.02
N ASP A 150 -10.02 19.28 -43.57
CA ASP A 150 -9.88 19.42 -45.03
C ASP A 150 -9.39 18.15 -45.73
N VAL A 151 -8.91 17.17 -44.97
CA VAL A 151 -8.43 15.88 -45.54
C VAL A 151 -9.58 14.94 -45.92
N LYS A 152 -10.77 15.11 -45.35
CA LYS A 152 -11.95 14.26 -45.66
C LYS A 152 -12.75 14.65 -46.91
N LYS A 153 -12.42 15.75 -47.54
CA LYS A 153 -13.15 16.21 -48.76
C LYS A 153 -12.47 15.86 -50.10
N ARG A 154 -11.39 15.08 -50.07
CA ARG A 154 -10.69 14.64 -51.28
C ARG A 154 -10.70 13.12 -51.44
N LYS A 155 -11.88 12.55 -51.41
CA LYS A 155 -12.15 11.22 -51.99
C LYS A 155 -13.52 11.26 -52.67
#